data_f285f0972dc6a6e3683a1732f745a6ea
#
_entry.id   f285f0972dc6a6e3683a1732f745a6ea
#
_cell.length_a   1.000
_cell.length_b   1.000
_cell.length_c   1.000
_cell.angle_alpha   90.00
_cell.angle_beta   90.00
_cell.angle_gamma   90.00
#
_symmetry.space_group_name_H-M   'P 1'
#
loop_
_entity.id
_entity.type
_entity.pdbx_description
1 polymer ?
#
loop_
_entity_poly.entity_id
_entity_poly.type
_entity_poly.pdbx_seq_one_letter_code
_entity_poly.pdbx_strand_id
1 'polypeptide(L)'
;MKIVIIDDDNLVSLSLNTILSAQDDIEVSAVGDSGQQAVKLYEEHMPDVMLMDIRMQGMTGLEAAEKILAKYPDAKILLLTTFSDDEYIVKAISLGAKGYILK
;
A
#
# COMPACT_ATOMS: atom_id res chain seq x y z
N MET A 1 -11.19 -11.52 -1.49
CA MET A 1 -9.86 -10.91 -1.71
C MET A 1 -9.51 -10.09 -0.49
N LYS A 2 -8.36 -10.35 0.09
CA LYS A 2 -7.86 -9.60 1.25
C LYS A 2 -7.05 -8.39 0.81
N ILE A 3 -7.33 -7.24 1.41
CA ILE A 3 -6.62 -5.99 1.14
C ILE A 3 -6.12 -5.39 2.44
N VAL A 4 -4.90 -4.87 2.43
CA VAL A 4 -4.35 -4.04 3.50
C VAL A 4 -4.15 -2.64 2.94
N ILE A 5 -4.54 -1.63 3.71
CA ILE A 5 -4.43 -0.21 3.33
C ILE A 5 -3.42 0.46 4.24
N ILE A 6 -2.45 1.16 3.66
CA ILE A 6 -1.43 1.92 4.39
C ILE A 6 -1.41 3.35 3.89
N ASP A 7 -1.81 4.27 4.74
CA ASP A 7 -1.80 5.70 4.44
C ASP A 7 -1.75 6.48 5.75
N ASP A 8 -0.91 7.50 5.85
CA ASP A 8 -0.81 8.33 7.04
C ASP A 8 -1.93 9.38 7.13
N ASP A 9 -2.72 9.54 6.07
CA ASP A 9 -3.91 10.38 6.08
C ASP A 9 -5.12 9.52 6.45
N ASN A 10 -5.61 9.70 7.67
CA ASN A 10 -6.72 8.90 8.20
C ASN A 10 -8.00 9.07 7.39
N LEU A 11 -8.20 10.22 6.77
CA LEU A 11 -9.40 10.47 5.97
C LEU A 11 -9.37 9.63 4.69
N VAL A 12 -8.20 9.53 4.05
CA VAL A 12 -8.03 8.69 2.87
C VAL A 12 -8.23 7.22 3.23
N SER A 13 -7.61 6.76 4.32
CA SER A 13 -7.75 5.37 4.79
C SER A 13 -9.20 5.03 5.09
N LEU A 14 -9.90 5.91 5.78
CA LEU A 14 -11.31 5.70 6.13
C LEU A 14 -12.17 5.63 4.87
N SER A 15 -11.95 6.53 3.92
CA SER A 15 -12.72 6.56 2.66
C SER A 15 -12.51 5.28 1.86
N LEU A 16 -11.26 4.86 1.71
CA LEU A 16 -10.93 3.63 0.98
C LEU A 16 -11.51 2.40 1.68
N ASN A 17 -11.38 2.34 3.00
CA ASN A 17 -11.93 1.22 3.77
C ASN A 17 -13.45 1.14 3.60
N THR A 18 -14.14 2.27 3.67
CA THR A 18 -15.59 2.32 3.51
C THR A 18 -16.02 1.84 2.11
N ILE A 19 -15.34 2.34 1.07
CA ILE A 19 -15.67 1.99 -0.32
C ILE A 19 -15.39 0.50 -0.59
N LEU A 20 -14.22 0.02 -0.19
CA LEU A 20 -13.81 -1.35 -0.47
C LEU A 20 -14.59 -2.36 0.34
N SER A 21 -14.87 -2.05 1.61
CA SER A 21 -15.62 -2.96 2.48
C SER A 21 -17.08 -3.12 2.07
N ALA A 22 -17.59 -2.21 1.24
CA ALA A 22 -18.94 -2.32 0.68
C ALA A 22 -19.05 -3.39 -0.41
N GLN A 23 -17.91 -3.87 -0.93
CA GLN A 23 -17.89 -4.91 -1.96
C GLN A 23 -17.90 -6.29 -1.29
N ASP A 24 -18.77 -7.18 -1.76
CA ASP A 24 -18.96 -8.50 -1.16
C ASP A 24 -17.72 -9.40 -1.27
N ASP A 25 -16.91 -9.21 -2.31
CA ASP A 25 -15.74 -10.03 -2.59
C ASP A 25 -14.43 -9.46 -2.04
N ILE A 26 -14.50 -8.35 -1.32
CA ILE A 26 -13.32 -7.67 -0.75
C ILE A 26 -13.41 -7.66 0.78
N GLU A 27 -12.31 -8.06 1.42
CA GLU A 27 -12.13 -7.94 2.86
C GLU A 27 -10.95 -7.03 3.15
N VAL A 28 -11.17 -5.92 3.85
CA VAL A 28 -10.06 -5.07 4.32
C VAL A 28 -9.58 -5.67 5.65
N SER A 29 -8.46 -6.39 5.59
CA SER A 29 -7.93 -7.15 6.73
C SER A 29 -7.31 -6.25 7.79
N ALA A 30 -6.67 -5.16 7.37
CA ALA A 30 -5.99 -4.24 8.27
C ALA A 30 -5.77 -2.89 7.60
N VAL A 31 -5.60 -1.87 8.43
CA VAL A 31 -5.27 -0.51 8.01
C VAL A 31 -4.11 -0.03 8.87
N GLY A 32 -3.07 0.50 8.25
CA GLY A 32 -1.91 1.06 8.93
C GLY A 32 -1.60 2.47 8.46
N ASP A 33 -0.67 3.13 9.12
CA ASP A 33 -0.34 4.54 8.86
C ASP A 33 1.16 4.82 8.69
N SER A 34 1.98 3.80 8.59
CA SER A 34 3.43 3.98 8.42
C SER A 34 4.04 2.85 7.61
N GLY A 35 5.26 3.09 7.09
CA GLY A 35 6.00 2.07 6.37
C GLY A 35 6.37 0.88 7.25
N GLN A 36 6.69 1.13 8.52
CA GLN A 36 6.97 0.06 9.48
C GLN A 36 5.76 -0.84 9.66
N GLN A 37 4.57 -0.23 9.80
CA GLN A 37 3.33 -0.99 9.91
C GLN A 37 3.04 -1.76 8.62
N ALA A 38 3.37 -1.18 7.46
CA ALA A 38 3.16 -1.87 6.18
C ALA A 38 3.90 -3.20 6.14
N VAL A 39 5.17 -3.21 6.50
CA VAL A 39 5.99 -4.43 6.51
C VAL A 39 5.41 -5.45 7.47
N LYS A 40 5.08 -5.02 8.69
CA LYS A 40 4.52 -5.88 9.72
C LYS A 40 3.17 -6.47 9.31
N LEU A 41 2.27 -5.61 8.82
CA LEU A 41 0.92 -6.05 8.45
C LEU A 41 0.94 -6.95 7.22
N TYR A 42 1.86 -6.73 6.30
CA TYR A 42 2.01 -7.64 5.17
C TYR A 42 2.37 -9.05 5.65
N GLU A 43 3.33 -9.15 6.55
CA GLU A 43 3.75 -10.45 7.09
C GLU A 43 2.64 -11.14 7.89
N GLU A 44 1.88 -10.36 8.66
CA GLU A 44 0.80 -10.92 9.49
C GLU A 44 -0.41 -11.37 8.68
N HIS A 45 -0.79 -10.62 7.66
CA HIS A 45 -2.04 -10.83 6.93
C HIS A 45 -1.87 -11.49 5.57
N MET A 46 -0.68 -11.40 4.96
CA MET A 46 -0.41 -11.91 3.61
C MET A 46 -1.55 -11.54 2.65
N PRO A 47 -1.81 -10.23 2.45
CA PRO A 47 -2.97 -9.80 1.66
C PRO A 47 -2.79 -10.15 0.19
N ASP A 48 -3.90 -10.23 -0.53
CA ASP A 48 -3.87 -10.38 -1.98
C ASP A 48 -3.34 -9.11 -2.65
N VAL A 49 -3.69 -7.95 -2.09
CA VAL A 49 -3.23 -6.64 -2.58
C VAL A 49 -2.97 -5.72 -1.39
N MET A 50 -1.90 -4.96 -1.44
CA MET A 50 -1.64 -3.88 -0.49
C MET A 50 -1.74 -2.54 -1.21
N LEU A 51 -2.59 -1.64 -0.69
CA LEU A 51 -2.66 -0.25 -1.14
C LEU A 51 -1.83 0.58 -0.19
N MET A 52 -0.80 1.26 -0.70
CA MET A 52 0.15 1.96 0.16
C MET A 52 0.50 3.33 -0.38
N ASP A 53 0.38 4.34 0.47
CA ASP A 53 0.82 5.70 0.17
C ASP A 53 2.34 5.72 -0.03
N ILE A 54 2.81 6.51 -0.98
CA ILE A 54 4.24 6.69 -1.23
C ILE A 54 4.87 7.55 -0.14
N ARG A 55 4.22 8.68 0.17
CA ARG A 55 4.80 9.68 1.09
C ARG A 55 4.25 9.51 2.49
N MET A 56 5.08 8.98 3.37
CA MET A 56 4.77 8.84 4.79
C MET A 56 5.97 9.29 5.60
N GLN A 57 5.74 9.72 6.83
CA GLN A 57 6.81 10.10 7.73
C GLN A 57 7.62 8.87 8.13
N GLY A 58 8.94 9.04 8.27
CA GLY A 58 9.83 7.95 8.58
C GLY A 58 10.10 7.11 7.34
N MET A 59 9.76 5.83 7.39
CA MET A 59 9.91 4.94 6.24
C MET A 59 8.88 5.30 5.17
N THR A 60 9.36 5.62 3.97
CA THR A 60 8.46 5.92 2.84
C THR A 60 7.78 4.66 2.31
N GLY A 61 6.74 4.85 1.51
CA GLY A 61 6.09 3.73 0.83
C GLY A 61 7.04 2.97 -0.10
N LEU A 62 7.98 3.68 -0.74
CA LEU A 62 8.99 3.02 -1.58
C LEU A 62 9.91 2.13 -0.77
N GLU A 63 10.38 2.62 0.37
CA GLU A 63 11.24 1.82 1.25
C GLU A 63 10.52 0.60 1.79
N ALA A 64 9.27 0.77 2.18
CA ALA A 64 8.45 -0.34 2.65
C ALA A 64 8.20 -1.36 1.53
N ALA A 65 7.88 -0.90 0.33
CA ALA A 65 7.68 -1.78 -0.83
C ALA A 65 8.96 -2.56 -1.15
N GLU A 66 10.10 -1.90 -1.10
CA GLU A 66 11.39 -2.55 -1.34
C GLU A 66 11.62 -3.68 -0.34
N LYS A 67 11.37 -3.43 0.94
CA LYS A 67 11.54 -4.44 1.99
C LYS A 67 10.57 -5.61 1.82
N ILE A 68 9.32 -5.32 1.51
CA ILE A 68 8.32 -6.37 1.30
C ILE A 68 8.66 -7.22 0.09
N LEU A 69 9.00 -6.59 -1.04
CA LEU A 69 9.31 -7.30 -2.28
C LEU A 69 10.62 -8.08 -2.21
N ALA A 70 11.57 -7.64 -1.38
CA ALA A 70 12.81 -8.40 -1.16
C ALA A 70 12.52 -9.75 -0.50
N LYS A 71 11.53 -9.81 0.38
CA LYS A 71 11.16 -11.03 1.09
C LYS A 71 10.04 -11.81 0.39
N TYR A 72 9.12 -11.07 -0.23
CA TYR A 72 7.95 -11.63 -0.92
C TYR A 72 7.90 -11.10 -2.35
N PRO A 73 8.67 -11.66 -3.30
CA PRO A 73 8.78 -11.12 -4.66
C PRO A 73 7.46 -11.07 -5.43
N ASP A 74 6.50 -11.90 -5.04
CA ASP A 74 5.18 -11.96 -5.70
C ASP A 74 4.15 -11.04 -5.06
N ALA A 75 4.54 -10.23 -4.07
CA ALA A 75 3.62 -9.31 -3.41
C ALA A 75 3.02 -8.34 -4.42
N LYS A 76 1.71 -8.13 -4.33
CA LYS A 76 1.00 -7.19 -5.19
C LYS A 76 0.78 -5.89 -4.43
N ILE A 77 1.57 -4.89 -4.75
CA ILE A 77 1.53 -3.58 -4.11
C ILE A 77 1.10 -2.55 -5.15
N LEU A 78 0.01 -1.83 -4.84
CA LEU A 78 -0.44 -0.67 -5.61
C LEU A 78 -0.16 0.57 -4.78
N LEU A 79 0.48 1.55 -5.38
CA LEU A 79 0.84 2.78 -4.68
C LEU A 79 -0.24 3.84 -4.82
N LEU A 80 -0.51 4.54 -3.73
CA LEU A 80 -1.40 5.70 -3.71
C LEU A 80 -0.52 6.94 -3.91
N THR A 81 -0.78 7.70 -4.97
CA THR A 81 0.10 8.78 -5.39
C THR A 81 -0.65 10.08 -5.62
N THR A 82 0.11 11.19 -5.71
CA THR A 82 -0.39 12.48 -6.18
C THR A 82 0.34 12.84 -7.49
N PHE A 83 -0.06 13.93 -8.13
CA PHE A 83 0.57 14.38 -9.38
C PHE A 83 2.06 14.72 -9.22
N SER A 84 2.51 15.03 -8.02
CA SER A 84 3.89 15.39 -7.76
C SER A 84 4.82 14.21 -7.55
N ASP A 85 4.32 12.98 -7.68
CA ASP A 85 5.06 11.76 -7.33
C ASP A 85 5.64 11.01 -8.53
N ASP A 86 5.76 11.64 -9.70
CA ASP A 86 6.18 10.96 -10.94
C ASP A 86 7.50 10.19 -10.81
N GLU A 87 8.50 10.79 -10.16
CA GLU A 87 9.80 10.13 -9.96
C GLU A 87 9.66 8.88 -9.09
N TYR A 88 8.82 8.95 -8.07
CA TYR A 88 8.57 7.83 -7.18
C TYR A 88 7.83 6.70 -7.88
N ILE A 89 6.91 7.03 -8.78
CA ILE A 89 6.15 6.04 -9.54
C ILE A 89 7.07 5.20 -10.41
N VAL A 90 7.97 5.86 -11.16
CA VAL A 90 8.93 5.15 -12.03
C VAL A 90 9.80 4.21 -11.21
N LYS A 91 10.33 4.70 -10.10
CA LYS A 91 11.18 3.90 -9.23
C LYS A 91 10.41 2.71 -8.62
N ALA A 92 9.17 2.94 -8.19
CA ALA A 92 8.34 1.89 -7.61
C ALA A 92 8.07 0.76 -8.59
N ILE A 93 7.74 1.09 -9.83
CA ILE A 93 7.49 0.08 -10.87
C ILE A 93 8.76 -0.70 -11.17
N SER A 94 9.92 -0.04 -11.20
CA SER A 94 11.19 -0.73 -11.41
C SER A 94 11.56 -1.67 -10.26
N LEU A 95 11.05 -1.41 -9.04
CA LEU A 95 11.24 -2.30 -7.89
C LEU A 95 10.28 -3.47 -7.87
N GLY A 96 9.25 -3.46 -8.70
CA GLY A 96 8.28 -4.56 -8.78
C GLY A 96 6.87 -4.25 -8.30
N ALA A 97 6.55 -2.99 -7.99
CA ALA A 97 5.17 -2.62 -7.70
C ALA A 97 4.31 -2.85 -8.94
N LYS A 98 3.06 -3.29 -8.72
CA LYS A 98 2.18 -3.71 -9.82
C LYS A 98 1.44 -2.55 -10.49
N GLY A 99 1.46 -1.38 -9.87
CA GLY A 99 0.79 -0.21 -10.42
C GLY A 99 0.64 0.89 -9.40
N TYR A 100 -0.16 1.88 -9.74
CA TYR A 100 -0.43 3.01 -8.86
C TYR A 100 -1.84 3.54 -9.08
N ILE A 101 -2.36 4.26 -8.07
CA ILE A 101 -3.67 4.90 -8.12
C ILE A 101 -3.48 6.34 -7.68
N LEU A 102 -4.01 7.28 -8.44
CA LEU A 102 -3.99 8.70 -8.06
C LEU A 102 -5.03 8.95 -6.97
N LYS A 103 -4.60 9.66 -5.96
CA LYS A 103 -5.51 10.08 -4.89
C LYS A 103 -6.46 11.17 -5.35
#